data_c65efeab9040e6ea626907173ce1a661
#
_entry.id   c65efeab9040e6ea626907173ce1a661
#
_cell.length_a   1.000
_cell.length_b   1.000
_cell.length_c   1.000
_cell.angle_alpha   90.00
_cell.angle_beta   90.00
_cell.angle_gamma   90.00
#
_symmetry.space_group_name_H-M   'P 1'
#
loop_
_entity.id
_entity.type
_entity.pdbx_description
1 polymer ?
#
loop_
_entity_poly.entity_id
_entity_poly.type
_entity_poly.pdbx_seq_one_letter_code
_entity_poly.pdbx_strand_id
1 'polypeptide(L)'
;MRRIKLGILQTNHDKSVEVGDAYPDDAHRFRDLFDAQDERFEYRVYMTIGGHVPQDLDEHDAFMITGSPLSVLDDHIFTKDLLDFIKRCDMAKKPLLGVCFGHQAIAVALGGKVERSAFGYNVGIEETLYHDHTDWMTPKRETLPMYVFHEDQ
;
A
#
# COMPACT_ATOMS: atom_id res chain seq x y z
N MET A 1 24.31 10.47 -7.43
CA MET A 1 23.41 9.97 -6.39
C MET A 1 22.63 8.80 -6.99
N ARG A 2 22.62 7.63 -6.34
CA ARG A 2 21.87 6.45 -6.80
C ARG A 2 20.37 6.76 -6.71
N ARG A 3 19.59 6.37 -7.70
CA ARG A 3 18.13 6.42 -7.62
C ARG A 3 17.61 5.16 -6.93
N ILE A 4 16.61 5.30 -6.08
CA ILE A 4 15.90 4.19 -5.48
C ILE A 4 14.86 3.69 -6.48
N LYS A 5 14.97 2.45 -6.90
CA LYS A 5 14.00 1.81 -7.80
C LYS A 5 12.80 1.31 -6.99
N LEU A 6 11.65 1.96 -7.16
CA LEU A 6 10.42 1.64 -6.45
C LEU A 6 9.38 1.05 -7.39
N GLY A 7 8.95 -0.18 -7.11
CA GLY A 7 7.81 -0.79 -7.77
C GLY A 7 6.51 -0.43 -7.05
N ILE A 8 5.56 0.18 -7.74
CA ILE A 8 4.24 0.53 -7.18
C ILE A 8 3.21 -0.45 -7.70
N LEU A 9 2.63 -1.24 -6.80
CA LEU A 9 1.54 -2.16 -7.08
C LEU A 9 0.21 -1.42 -6.90
N GLN A 10 -0.42 -1.05 -8.01
CA GLN A 10 -1.67 -0.30 -8.01
C GLN A 10 -2.86 -1.25 -7.93
N THR A 11 -3.56 -1.21 -6.81
CA THR A 11 -4.71 -2.07 -6.48
C THR A 11 -6.05 -1.35 -6.61
N ASN A 12 -6.04 -0.11 -7.08
CA ASN A 12 -7.21 0.70 -7.36
C ASN A 12 -7.10 1.34 -8.74
N HIS A 13 -8.24 1.40 -9.45
CA HIS A 13 -8.32 2.07 -10.74
C HIS A 13 -9.75 2.63 -10.93
N ASP A 14 -10.00 3.78 -10.31
CA ASP A 14 -11.27 4.47 -10.46
C ASP A 14 -11.29 5.23 -11.79
N LYS A 15 -12.19 4.84 -12.67
CA LYS A 15 -12.44 5.48 -13.98
C LYS A 15 -13.78 6.21 -14.02
N SER A 16 -14.42 6.43 -12.87
CA SER A 16 -15.61 7.25 -12.83
C SER A 16 -15.30 8.68 -13.31
N VAL A 17 -16.29 9.35 -13.90
CA VAL A 17 -16.13 10.73 -14.37
C VAL A 17 -15.81 11.66 -13.21
N GLU A 18 -16.39 11.40 -12.04
CA GLU A 18 -16.24 12.21 -10.85
C GLU A 18 -14.83 12.15 -10.24
N VAL A 19 -14.16 11.00 -10.36
CA VAL A 19 -12.84 10.76 -9.76
C VAL A 19 -11.76 10.59 -10.83
N GLY A 20 -11.98 9.72 -11.81
CA GLY A 20 -10.97 9.36 -12.80
C GLY A 20 -10.55 10.52 -13.70
N ASP A 21 -11.47 11.44 -14.01
CA ASP A 21 -11.18 12.62 -14.82
C ASP A 21 -10.71 13.83 -13.98
N ALA A 22 -11.10 13.88 -12.70
CA ALA A 22 -10.84 15.02 -11.83
C ALA A 22 -9.55 14.90 -11.01
N TYR A 23 -9.09 13.68 -10.73
CA TYR A 23 -7.97 13.44 -9.83
C TYR A 23 -6.95 12.47 -10.44
N PRO A 24 -5.64 12.65 -10.14
CA PRO A 24 -4.63 11.68 -10.52
C PRO A 24 -4.87 10.34 -9.81
N ASP A 25 -4.49 9.24 -10.45
CA ASP A 25 -4.56 7.91 -9.85
C ASP A 25 -3.60 7.76 -8.64
N ASP A 26 -3.78 6.68 -7.87
CA ASP A 26 -3.03 6.47 -6.64
C ASP A 26 -1.52 6.37 -6.89
N ALA A 27 -1.10 5.77 -7.99
CA ALA A 27 0.32 5.68 -8.31
C ALA A 27 0.95 7.07 -8.53
N HIS A 28 0.23 8.00 -9.17
CA HIS A 28 0.70 9.39 -9.33
C HIS A 28 0.77 10.11 -7.99
N ARG A 29 -0.25 9.97 -7.14
CA ARG A 29 -0.27 10.61 -5.80
C ARG A 29 0.89 10.15 -4.94
N PHE A 30 1.20 8.84 -4.96
CA PHE A 30 2.33 8.32 -4.21
C PHE A 30 3.68 8.74 -4.80
N ARG A 31 3.80 8.83 -6.13
CA ARG A 31 4.98 9.39 -6.75
C ARG A 31 5.22 10.83 -6.31
N ASP A 32 4.19 11.67 -6.32
CA ASP A 32 4.29 13.07 -5.86
C ASP A 32 4.73 13.14 -4.39
N LEU A 33 4.21 12.23 -3.54
CA LEU A 33 4.60 12.14 -2.13
C LEU A 33 6.09 11.77 -1.96
N PHE A 34 6.57 10.78 -2.71
CA PHE A 34 7.99 10.38 -2.64
C PHE A 34 8.90 11.43 -3.27
N ASP A 35 8.51 12.04 -4.39
CA ASP A 35 9.31 13.06 -5.07
C ASP A 35 9.42 14.37 -4.26
N ALA A 36 8.54 14.57 -3.27
CA ALA A 36 8.64 15.66 -2.29
C ALA A 36 9.71 15.41 -1.22
N GLN A 37 10.34 14.24 -1.19
CA GLN A 37 11.44 13.92 -0.28
C GLN A 37 12.79 14.30 -0.91
N ASP A 38 13.85 14.29 -0.09
CA ASP A 38 15.22 14.60 -0.55
C ASP A 38 15.83 13.50 -1.43
N GLU A 39 15.27 12.29 -1.39
CA GLU A 39 15.74 11.13 -2.15
C GLU A 39 15.24 11.18 -3.60
N ARG A 40 15.97 10.52 -4.50
CA ARG A 40 15.58 10.37 -5.91
C ARG A 40 15.07 8.97 -6.19
N PHE A 41 13.88 8.91 -6.79
CA PHE A 41 13.24 7.65 -7.12
C PHE A 41 13.19 7.42 -8.64
N GLU A 42 13.12 6.14 -9.01
CA GLU A 42 12.76 5.64 -10.33
C GLU A 42 11.58 4.69 -10.14
N TYR A 43 10.46 4.97 -10.79
CA TYR A 43 9.21 4.26 -10.54
C TYR A 43 8.84 3.32 -11.67
N ARG A 44 8.32 2.15 -11.32
CA ARG A 44 7.57 1.29 -12.22
C ARG A 44 6.23 0.94 -11.59
N VAL A 45 5.13 1.21 -12.32
CA VAL A 45 3.77 0.93 -11.85
C VAL A 45 3.31 -0.41 -12.43
N TYR A 46 2.79 -1.25 -11.56
CA TYR A 46 2.18 -2.53 -11.89
C TYR A 46 0.67 -2.43 -11.66
N MET A 47 -0.12 -2.68 -12.70
CA MET A 47 -1.58 -2.69 -12.61
C MET A 47 -2.06 -3.97 -11.93
N THR A 48 -1.84 -4.07 -10.64
CA THR A 48 -2.13 -5.26 -9.83
C THR A 48 -3.61 -5.59 -9.81
N ILE A 49 -4.48 -4.58 -9.82
CA ILE A 49 -5.92 -4.78 -9.96
C ILE A 49 -6.29 -5.54 -11.26
N GLY A 50 -5.46 -5.46 -12.29
CA GLY A 50 -5.59 -6.23 -13.54
C GLY A 50 -4.82 -7.56 -13.55
N GLY A 51 -4.29 -8.00 -12.41
CA GLY A 51 -3.55 -9.25 -12.28
C GLY A 51 -2.04 -9.15 -12.57
N HIS A 52 -1.48 -7.94 -12.66
CA HIS A 52 -0.05 -7.77 -12.92
C HIS A 52 0.72 -7.57 -11.62
N VAL A 53 1.57 -8.53 -11.27
CA VAL A 53 2.51 -8.43 -10.14
C VAL A 53 3.96 -8.59 -10.63
N PRO A 54 4.94 -7.99 -9.93
CA PRO A 54 6.35 -8.14 -10.29
C PRO A 54 6.78 -9.61 -10.23
N GLN A 55 7.46 -10.10 -11.27
CA GLN A 55 7.98 -11.46 -11.31
C GLN A 55 9.38 -11.54 -10.71
N ASP A 56 10.22 -10.55 -11.00
CA ASP A 56 11.58 -10.43 -10.48
C ASP A 56 11.63 -9.34 -9.41
N LEU A 57 12.02 -9.74 -8.20
CA LEU A 57 12.18 -8.81 -7.07
C LEU A 57 13.45 -7.97 -7.17
N ASP A 58 14.45 -8.41 -7.94
CA ASP A 58 15.74 -7.73 -8.03
C ASP A 58 15.73 -6.54 -8.99
N GLU A 59 14.68 -6.40 -9.79
CA GLU A 59 14.47 -5.19 -10.61
C GLU A 59 14.29 -3.92 -9.77
N HIS A 60 13.90 -4.07 -8.48
CA HIS A 60 13.56 -2.96 -7.59
C HIS A 60 14.31 -3.03 -6.26
N ASP A 61 14.57 -1.87 -5.69
CA ASP A 61 15.12 -1.75 -4.32
C ASP A 61 14.03 -1.95 -3.26
N ALA A 62 12.80 -1.53 -3.55
CA ALA A 62 11.63 -1.63 -2.67
C ALA A 62 10.33 -1.70 -3.45
N PHE A 63 9.25 -2.07 -2.77
CA PHE A 63 7.90 -2.09 -3.32
C PHE A 63 6.91 -1.36 -2.43
N MET A 64 5.84 -0.86 -3.05
CA MET A 64 4.71 -0.27 -2.38
C MET A 64 3.40 -0.81 -2.94
N ILE A 65 2.43 -1.09 -2.08
CA ILE A 65 1.08 -1.50 -2.44
C ILE A 65 0.11 -0.39 -2.07
N THR A 66 -0.67 0.08 -3.03
CA THR A 66 -1.62 1.19 -2.82
C THR A 66 -2.85 0.75 -2.03
N GLY A 67 -3.68 1.72 -1.66
CA GLY A 67 -5.03 1.47 -1.18
C GLY A 67 -5.97 0.97 -2.28
N SER A 68 -7.13 0.49 -1.87
CA SER A 68 -8.23 0.07 -2.74
C SER A 68 -9.56 0.18 -1.99
N PRO A 69 -10.68 0.46 -2.66
CA PRO A 69 -12.01 0.32 -2.07
C PRO A 69 -12.46 -1.14 -1.93
N LEU A 70 -11.67 -2.08 -2.46
CA LEU A 70 -11.94 -3.52 -2.37
C LEU A 70 -11.55 -4.06 -0.99
N SER A 71 -12.21 -5.13 -0.56
CA SER A 71 -11.82 -5.86 0.65
C SER A 71 -10.77 -6.93 0.33
N VAL A 72 -9.75 -7.03 1.16
CA VAL A 72 -8.76 -8.10 1.08
C VAL A 72 -9.34 -9.47 1.45
N LEU A 73 -10.50 -9.49 2.11
CA LEU A 73 -11.22 -10.69 2.51
C LEU A 73 -12.05 -11.29 1.36
N ASP A 74 -12.27 -10.53 0.29
CA ASP A 74 -13.02 -10.98 -0.87
C ASP A 74 -12.08 -11.65 -1.89
N ASP A 75 -12.62 -12.60 -2.65
CA ASP A 75 -11.88 -13.34 -3.67
C ASP A 75 -11.83 -12.53 -4.99
N HIS A 76 -10.80 -11.69 -5.12
CA HIS A 76 -10.53 -10.97 -6.37
C HIS A 76 -9.49 -11.72 -7.20
N ILE A 77 -9.55 -11.56 -8.53
CA ILE A 77 -8.66 -12.24 -9.48
C ILE A 77 -7.17 -12.07 -9.17
N PHE A 78 -6.78 -10.96 -8.56
CA PHE A 78 -5.39 -10.64 -8.24
C PHE A 78 -4.98 -10.96 -6.81
N THR A 79 -5.93 -11.26 -5.90
CA THR A 79 -5.65 -11.39 -4.45
C THR A 79 -4.61 -12.46 -4.18
N LYS A 80 -4.77 -13.64 -4.76
CA LYS A 80 -3.84 -14.75 -4.54
C LYS A 80 -2.41 -14.40 -4.97
N ASP A 81 -2.25 -13.87 -6.18
CA ASP A 81 -0.93 -13.51 -6.73
C ASP A 81 -0.27 -12.38 -5.93
N LEU A 82 -1.06 -11.42 -5.44
CA LEU A 82 -0.59 -10.38 -4.55
C LEU A 82 -0.09 -10.93 -3.20
N LEU A 83 -0.87 -11.81 -2.56
CA LEU A 83 -0.45 -12.42 -1.28
C LEU A 83 0.80 -13.27 -1.44
N ASP A 84 0.92 -14.03 -2.54
CA ASP A 84 2.13 -14.82 -2.83
C ASP A 84 3.33 -13.91 -3.14
N PHE A 85 3.11 -12.78 -3.82
CA PHE A 85 4.15 -11.75 -4.03
C PHE A 85 4.64 -11.17 -2.69
N ILE A 86 3.74 -10.82 -1.77
CA ILE A 86 4.10 -10.30 -0.45
C ILE A 86 4.97 -11.30 0.32
N LYS A 87 4.61 -12.59 0.32
CA LYS A 87 5.40 -13.65 0.95
C LYS A 87 6.81 -13.76 0.35
N ARG A 88 6.93 -13.64 -0.96
CA ARG A 88 8.24 -13.62 -1.63
C ARG A 88 9.08 -12.43 -1.19
N CYS A 89 8.47 -11.23 -1.07
CA CYS A 89 9.15 -10.04 -0.57
C CYS A 89 9.66 -10.25 0.85
N ASP A 90 8.84 -10.81 1.75
CA ASP A 90 9.26 -11.09 3.13
C ASP A 90 10.41 -12.10 3.20
N MET A 91 10.32 -13.21 2.46
CA MET A 91 11.39 -14.21 2.40
C MET A 91 12.71 -13.62 1.88
N ALA A 92 12.63 -12.75 0.88
CA ALA A 92 13.79 -12.07 0.31
C ALA A 92 14.26 -10.86 1.13
N LYS A 93 13.57 -10.52 2.22
CA LYS A 93 13.79 -9.29 3.01
C LYS A 93 13.76 -8.02 2.15
N LYS A 94 12.94 -8.02 1.13
CA LYS A 94 12.73 -6.87 0.25
C LYS A 94 11.84 -5.85 0.97
N PRO A 95 12.27 -4.58 1.10
CA PRO A 95 11.45 -3.53 1.71
C PRO A 95 10.08 -3.42 1.03
N LEU A 96 9.04 -3.43 1.83
CA LEU A 96 7.65 -3.40 1.36
C LEU A 96 6.83 -2.45 2.22
N LEU A 97 6.11 -1.52 1.59
CA LEU A 97 5.16 -0.61 2.21
C LEU A 97 3.75 -0.91 1.72
N GLY A 98 2.79 -0.96 2.62
CA GLY A 98 1.36 -1.10 2.28
C GLY A 98 0.54 0.03 2.87
N VAL A 99 -0.39 0.56 2.09
CA VAL A 99 -1.32 1.60 2.54
C VAL A 99 -2.75 1.09 2.42
N CYS A 100 -3.56 1.25 3.49
CA CYS A 100 -4.95 0.81 3.57
C CYS A 100 -5.10 -0.67 3.13
N PHE A 101 -5.71 -0.97 1.99
CA PHE A 101 -5.79 -2.32 1.41
C PHE A 101 -4.42 -3.01 1.36
N GLY A 102 -3.37 -2.30 0.93
CA GLY A 102 -2.01 -2.84 0.89
C GLY A 102 -1.48 -3.23 2.27
N HIS A 103 -1.79 -2.47 3.32
CA HIS A 103 -1.46 -2.81 4.71
C HIS A 103 -2.20 -4.09 5.15
N GLN A 104 -3.50 -4.17 4.86
CA GLN A 104 -4.31 -5.34 5.17
C GLN A 104 -3.83 -6.60 4.42
N ALA A 105 -3.46 -6.45 3.13
CA ALA A 105 -2.90 -7.53 2.33
C ALA A 105 -1.58 -8.06 2.92
N ILE A 106 -0.71 -7.18 3.41
CA ILE A 106 0.54 -7.57 4.10
C ILE A 106 0.20 -8.35 5.38
N ALA A 107 -0.74 -7.86 6.18
CA ALA A 107 -1.15 -8.53 7.40
C ALA A 107 -1.66 -9.95 7.11
N VAL A 108 -2.58 -10.12 6.17
CA VAL A 108 -3.12 -11.43 5.78
C VAL A 108 -2.02 -12.35 5.24
N ALA A 109 -1.16 -11.85 4.35
CA ALA A 109 -0.11 -12.66 3.73
C ALA A 109 0.89 -13.21 4.75
N LEU A 110 1.17 -12.46 5.81
CA LEU A 110 2.15 -12.80 6.85
C LEU A 110 1.52 -13.47 8.08
N GLY A 111 0.24 -13.87 7.99
CA GLY A 111 -0.44 -14.64 9.04
C GLY A 111 -1.09 -13.78 10.13
N GLY A 112 -1.20 -12.48 9.90
CA GLY A 112 -1.99 -11.57 10.72
C GLY A 112 -3.49 -11.78 10.49
N LYS A 113 -4.31 -11.13 11.30
CA LYS A 113 -5.76 -11.20 11.22
C LYS A 113 -6.30 -9.88 10.67
N VAL A 114 -7.17 -9.98 9.69
CA VAL A 114 -8.01 -8.88 9.20
C VAL A 114 -9.46 -9.36 9.26
N GLU A 115 -10.35 -8.53 9.75
CA GLU A 115 -11.77 -8.86 9.82
C GLU A 115 -12.62 -7.63 9.48
N ARG A 116 -13.83 -7.91 8.97
CA ARG A 116 -14.79 -6.84 8.68
C ARG A 116 -15.36 -6.31 9.98
N SER A 117 -15.36 -4.99 10.11
CA SER A 117 -15.92 -4.32 11.28
C SER A 117 -17.41 -4.62 11.43
N ALA A 118 -17.84 -5.01 12.63
CA ALA A 118 -19.25 -5.19 12.96
C ALA A 118 -20.03 -3.86 12.97
N PHE A 119 -19.34 -2.74 12.97
CA PHE A 119 -19.90 -1.39 13.02
C PHE A 119 -19.94 -0.69 11.65
N GLY A 120 -19.52 -1.39 10.59
CA GLY A 120 -19.43 -0.85 9.24
C GLY A 120 -18.19 0.01 9.03
N TYR A 121 -18.29 0.96 8.09
CA TYR A 121 -17.16 1.82 7.71
C TYR A 121 -16.75 2.76 8.83
N ASN A 122 -15.45 2.79 9.08
CA ASN A 122 -14.81 3.83 9.86
C ASN A 122 -14.39 4.97 8.91
N VAL A 123 -14.93 6.16 9.13
CA VAL A 123 -14.71 7.33 8.28
C VAL A 123 -14.43 8.55 9.13
N GLY A 124 -13.29 9.17 8.91
CA GLY A 124 -12.97 10.40 9.64
C GLY A 124 -11.47 10.66 9.82
N ILE A 125 -11.14 11.33 10.90
CA ILE A 125 -9.77 11.52 11.37
C ILE A 125 -9.64 10.79 12.69
N GLU A 126 -8.73 9.81 12.73
CA GLU A 126 -8.39 9.09 13.95
C GLU A 126 -6.99 9.42 14.41
N GLU A 127 -6.82 9.48 15.73
CA GLU A 127 -5.51 9.60 16.35
C GLU A 127 -4.90 8.20 16.49
N THR A 128 -3.96 7.89 15.61
CA THR A 128 -3.26 6.61 15.61
C THR A 128 -2.15 6.61 16.66
N LEU A 129 -2.16 5.62 17.55
CA LEU A 129 -1.13 5.42 18.57
C LEU A 129 0.02 4.57 18.00
N TYR A 130 1.26 5.00 18.26
CA TYR A 130 2.45 4.23 17.96
C TYR A 130 2.98 3.59 19.24
N HIS A 131 2.91 2.26 19.33
CA HIS A 131 3.39 1.52 20.48
C HIS A 131 4.89 1.22 20.40
N ASP A 132 5.40 1.02 19.18
CA ASP A 132 6.80 0.71 18.93
C ASP A 132 7.43 1.74 17.98
N HIS A 133 8.56 2.28 18.40
CA HIS A 133 9.34 3.22 17.60
C HIS A 133 10.61 2.56 17.09
N THR A 134 10.69 2.41 15.79
CA THR A 134 11.93 2.03 15.12
C THR A 134 12.80 3.25 14.83
N ASP A 135 14.12 3.06 14.68
CA ASP A 135 15.07 4.17 14.50
C ASP A 135 14.84 4.97 13.20
N TRP A 136 14.23 4.34 12.20
CA TRP A 136 13.91 4.99 10.93
C TRP A 136 12.63 5.83 10.96
N MET A 137 11.80 5.70 12.00
CA MET A 137 10.57 6.51 12.15
C MET A 137 10.93 7.89 12.71
N THR A 138 11.06 8.87 11.83
CA THR A 138 11.41 10.25 12.19
C THR A 138 10.44 11.26 11.56
N PRO A 139 10.02 12.30 12.30
CA PRO A 139 10.22 12.51 13.73
C PRO A 139 9.46 11.47 14.57
N LYS A 140 10.01 11.07 15.71
CA LYS A 140 9.30 10.18 16.65
C LYS A 140 8.07 10.90 17.20
N ARG A 141 6.92 10.23 17.07
CA ARG A 141 5.63 10.73 17.59
C ARG A 141 4.91 9.61 18.31
N GLU A 142 4.28 9.91 19.43
CA GLU A 142 3.44 8.96 20.14
C GLU A 142 2.10 8.78 19.45
N THR A 143 1.60 9.84 18.83
CA THR A 143 0.34 9.83 18.08
C THR A 143 0.47 10.56 16.74
N LEU A 144 -0.36 10.17 15.78
CA LEU A 144 -0.50 10.85 14.51
C LEU A 144 -1.97 10.85 14.08
N PRO A 145 -2.56 12.02 13.80
CA PRO A 145 -3.89 12.07 13.22
C PRO A 145 -3.83 11.56 11.76
N MET A 146 -4.65 10.57 11.47
CA MET A 146 -4.74 9.97 10.12
C MET A 146 -6.16 10.01 9.60
N TYR A 147 -6.31 10.30 8.31
CA TYR A 147 -7.58 10.08 7.64
C TYR A 147 -7.81 8.58 7.49
N VAL A 148 -8.98 8.14 7.93
CA VAL A 148 -9.41 6.74 7.81
C VAL A 148 -10.66 6.65 6.95
N PHE A 149 -10.69 5.64 6.10
CA PHE A 149 -11.85 5.26 5.30
C PHE A 149 -11.75 3.76 4.98
N HIS A 150 -12.19 2.92 5.90
CA HIS A 150 -12.14 1.48 5.74
C HIS A 150 -13.21 0.78 6.57
N GLU A 151 -13.63 -0.39 6.14
CA GLU A 151 -14.51 -1.30 6.88
C GLU A 151 -13.71 -2.45 7.49
N ASP A 152 -12.70 -2.94 6.77
CA ASP A 152 -11.82 -4.01 7.23
C ASP A 152 -10.73 -3.46 8.17
N GLN A 153 -10.44 -4.20 9.24
CA GLN A 153 -9.49 -3.82 10.28
C GLN A 153 -8.76 -5.03 10.88
#